data_83a94aafdc09baa421f9a34150deba65
#
_entry.id   83a94aafdc09baa421f9a34150deba65
#
_cell.length_a   1.000
_cell.length_b   1.000
_cell.length_c   1.000
_cell.angle_alpha   90.00
_cell.angle_beta   90.00
_cell.angle_gamma   90.00
#
_symmetry.space_group_name_H-M   'P 1'
#
loop_
_entity.id
_entity.type
_entity.pdbx_description
1 polymer ?
#
loop_
_entity_poly.entity_id
_entity_poly.type
_entity_poly.pdbx_seq_one_letter_code
_entity_poly.pdbx_strand_id
1 'polypeptide(L)'
;MNNSIWFFDNIDVFQILCPHSFKEFAKEHNFSFLKKSDFVYFEEDAANKVFMINHGKVKVGYTTEDGEEIITAILVKGQIFGEKAILGEEKRNEFAQALENDTSICVIKLDVMYEMLRRNNEFSLKIYKFIGYRFRKLERRLQIMLFKDAKTRLLEFIKELGEDYGFVNAITGDKVIKHPYTQKDIAALIGLSRPTLNVLINELQNENVLTFERKEIVLRK
;
A
#
# COMPACT_ATOMS: atom_id res chain seq x y z
N MET A 1 12.14 -25.08 2.54
CA MET A 1 12.87 -23.94 1.96
C MET A 1 11.98 -22.71 2.14
N ASN A 2 12.33 -21.87 3.09
CA ASN A 2 11.59 -20.60 3.36
C ASN A 2 11.76 -19.70 2.14
N ASN A 3 10.76 -19.64 1.27
CA ASN A 3 10.62 -18.59 0.27
C ASN A 3 10.10 -17.30 0.94
N SER A 4 10.79 -16.80 1.93
CA SER A 4 10.52 -15.46 2.42
C SER A 4 11.08 -14.48 1.39
N ILE A 5 10.20 -14.00 0.52
CA ILE A 5 10.39 -12.89 -0.41
C ILE A 5 10.58 -11.55 0.37
N TRP A 6 10.64 -11.62 1.68
CA TRP A 6 10.48 -10.55 2.66
C TRP A 6 11.82 -9.99 3.13
N PHE A 7 12.59 -9.44 2.19
CA PHE A 7 13.79 -8.68 2.56
C PHE A 7 13.47 -7.32 3.23
N PHE A 8 12.18 -6.96 3.34
CA PHE A 8 11.74 -5.65 3.84
C PHE A 8 10.82 -5.69 5.07
N ASP A 9 10.48 -6.87 5.61
CA ASP A 9 9.53 -7.01 6.74
C ASP A 9 9.98 -6.36 8.05
N ASN A 10 11.25 -5.96 8.16
CA ASN A 10 11.79 -5.26 9.33
C ASN A 10 12.62 -4.01 8.98
N ILE A 11 12.53 -3.52 7.75
CA ILE A 11 13.26 -2.34 7.34
C ILE A 11 12.29 -1.16 7.38
N ASP A 12 12.49 -0.23 8.29
CA ASP A 12 11.82 1.07 8.25
C ASP A 12 12.27 1.81 6.98
N VAL A 13 11.50 1.60 5.91
CA VAL A 13 11.75 2.21 4.58
C VAL A 13 11.82 3.73 4.70
N PHE A 14 11.11 4.31 5.68
CA PHE A 14 11.17 5.72 5.98
C PHE A 14 12.58 6.15 6.43
N GLN A 15 13.20 5.42 7.36
CA GLN A 15 14.56 5.74 7.81
C GLN A 15 15.59 5.60 6.69
N ILE A 16 15.35 4.71 5.73
CA ILE A 16 16.28 4.41 4.66
C ILE A 16 16.14 5.37 3.48
N LEU A 17 14.92 5.76 3.14
CA LEU A 17 14.62 6.50 1.91
C LEU A 17 14.32 7.99 2.17
N CYS A 18 14.00 8.38 3.40
CA CYS A 18 13.72 9.78 3.67
C CYS A 18 15.02 10.63 3.62
N PRO A 19 15.02 11.74 2.88
CA PRO A 19 16.20 12.60 2.73
C PRO A 19 16.85 13.06 4.04
N HIS A 20 16.06 13.21 5.12
CA HIS A 20 16.62 13.61 6.42
C HIS A 20 17.58 12.59 7.02
N SER A 21 17.54 11.33 6.58
CA SER A 21 18.53 10.32 6.96
C SER A 21 19.90 10.54 6.30
N PHE A 22 19.96 11.40 5.29
CA PHE A 22 21.17 11.74 4.55
C PHE A 22 21.54 13.19 4.87
N LYS A 23 22.65 13.40 5.61
CA LYS A 23 23.07 14.73 6.10
C LYS A 23 23.11 15.82 5.01
N GLU A 24 23.47 15.43 3.78
CA GLU A 24 23.55 16.35 2.62
C GLU A 24 22.19 16.87 2.15
N PHE A 25 21.14 16.08 2.33
CA PHE A 25 19.79 16.37 1.82
C PHE A 25 18.77 16.68 2.93
N ALA A 26 19.20 16.69 4.20
CA ALA A 26 18.31 16.90 5.33
C ALA A 26 17.54 18.24 5.31
N LYS A 27 18.05 19.24 4.60
CA LYS A 27 17.41 20.56 4.42
C LYS A 27 16.47 20.65 3.23
N GLU A 28 16.48 19.67 2.33
CA GLU A 28 15.78 19.68 1.05
C GLU A 28 14.41 19.03 1.10
N HIS A 29 13.94 18.61 2.27
CA HIS A 29 12.62 18.00 2.42
C HIS A 29 11.72 18.80 3.35
N ASN A 30 10.41 18.74 3.08
CA ASN A 30 9.40 19.39 3.88
C ASN A 30 8.39 18.33 4.37
N PHE A 31 7.96 18.48 5.61
CA PHE A 31 6.79 17.76 6.12
C PHE A 31 5.52 18.55 5.83
N SER A 32 4.53 17.86 5.31
CA SER A 32 3.15 18.37 5.20
C SER A 32 2.28 17.64 6.20
N PHE A 33 1.43 18.38 6.89
CA PHE A 33 0.45 17.87 7.84
C PHE A 33 -0.94 18.00 7.22
N LEU A 34 -1.70 16.92 7.26
CA LEU A 34 -2.96 16.77 6.56
C LEU A 34 -4.05 16.37 7.55
N LYS A 35 -5.23 16.93 7.36
CA LYS A 35 -6.45 16.48 8.03
C LYS A 35 -7.06 15.33 7.23
N LYS A 36 -7.95 14.59 7.87
CA LYS A 36 -8.74 13.58 7.17
C LYS A 36 -9.47 14.21 5.97
N SER A 37 -9.41 13.52 4.83
CA SER A 37 -9.97 13.92 3.53
C SER A 37 -9.22 15.03 2.79
N ASP A 38 -8.10 15.55 3.31
CA ASP A 38 -7.24 16.43 2.54
C ASP A 38 -6.57 15.63 1.40
N PHE A 39 -6.54 16.21 0.21
CA PHE A 39 -5.82 15.64 -0.92
C PHE A 39 -4.34 16.02 -0.87
N VAL A 40 -3.47 15.07 -1.19
CA VAL A 40 -2.03 15.29 -1.40
C VAL A 40 -1.79 15.78 -2.82
N TYR A 41 -2.49 15.15 -3.76
CA TYR A 41 -2.56 15.53 -5.18
C TYR A 41 -3.82 14.96 -5.82
N PHE A 42 -4.23 15.56 -6.91
CA PHE A 42 -5.32 15.11 -7.76
C PHE A 42 -4.77 14.47 -9.05
N GLU A 43 -5.65 13.76 -9.76
CA GLU A 43 -5.42 13.38 -11.14
C GLU A 43 -5.13 14.64 -11.98
N GLU A 44 -4.31 14.51 -13.02
CA GLU A 44 -3.81 15.59 -13.89
C GLU A 44 -2.86 16.61 -13.24
N ASP A 45 -2.63 16.58 -11.92
CA ASP A 45 -1.60 17.40 -11.27
C ASP A 45 -0.20 17.04 -11.80
N ALA A 46 0.72 18.01 -11.80
CA ALA A 46 2.10 17.77 -12.20
C ALA A 46 2.79 16.73 -11.31
N ALA A 47 3.39 15.71 -11.93
CA ALA A 47 4.09 14.63 -11.25
C ALA A 47 5.54 14.99 -10.95
N ASN A 48 5.78 16.04 -10.15
CA ASN A 48 7.09 16.59 -9.84
C ASN A 48 7.57 16.37 -8.39
N LYS A 49 6.85 15.52 -7.64
CA LYS A 49 7.14 15.20 -6.23
C LYS A 49 6.92 13.72 -5.97
N VAL A 50 7.66 13.20 -5.00
CA VAL A 50 7.48 11.88 -4.39
C VAL A 50 7.17 12.07 -2.92
N PHE A 51 6.37 11.20 -2.36
CA PHE A 51 5.87 11.32 -1.00
C PHE A 51 6.16 10.07 -0.19
N MET A 52 6.39 10.25 1.11
CA MET A 52 6.57 9.16 2.04
C MET A 52 5.75 9.42 3.31
N ILE A 53 5.02 8.42 3.77
CA ILE A 53 4.18 8.56 4.96
C ILE A 53 5.03 8.43 6.22
N ASN A 54 5.06 9.49 7.03
CA ASN A 54 5.67 9.49 8.35
C ASN A 54 4.68 9.01 9.43
N HIS A 55 3.41 9.45 9.32
CA HIS A 55 2.34 9.08 10.25
C HIS A 55 1.00 9.11 9.54
N GLY A 56 0.04 8.27 10.00
CA GLY A 56 -1.30 8.20 9.43
C GLY A 56 -1.41 7.28 8.21
N LYS A 57 -2.46 7.48 7.42
CA LYS A 57 -2.80 6.66 6.25
C LYS A 57 -3.22 7.51 5.08
N VAL A 58 -2.85 7.08 3.88
CA VAL A 58 -3.21 7.71 2.61
C VAL A 58 -3.86 6.66 1.70
N LYS A 59 -5.02 6.97 1.13
CA LYS A 59 -5.59 6.19 0.03
C LYS A 59 -5.08 6.74 -1.30
N VAL A 60 -4.79 5.84 -2.24
CA VAL A 60 -4.45 6.13 -3.62
C VAL A 60 -5.46 5.45 -4.52
N GLY A 61 -5.90 6.11 -5.56
CA GLY A 61 -6.92 5.60 -6.46
C GLY A 61 -7.10 6.50 -7.68
N TYR A 62 -8.07 6.17 -8.49
CA TYR A 62 -8.48 6.98 -9.64
C TYR A 62 -10.00 7.09 -9.70
N THR A 63 -10.49 8.08 -10.42
CA THR A 63 -11.90 8.32 -10.66
C THR A 63 -12.27 7.75 -12.02
N THR A 64 -13.33 6.95 -12.08
CA THR A 64 -13.86 6.43 -13.36
C THR A 64 -14.61 7.54 -14.11
N GLU A 65 -14.88 7.33 -15.40
CA GLU A 65 -15.70 8.25 -16.22
C GLU A 65 -17.10 8.51 -15.62
N ASP A 66 -17.64 7.53 -14.89
CA ASP A 66 -18.93 7.63 -14.17
C ASP A 66 -18.81 8.35 -12.82
N GLY A 67 -17.61 8.84 -12.44
CA GLY A 67 -17.37 9.55 -11.20
C GLY A 67 -17.19 8.65 -9.97
N GLU A 68 -17.06 7.33 -10.13
CA GLU A 68 -16.79 6.42 -9.02
C GLU A 68 -15.30 6.39 -8.66
N GLU A 69 -14.98 6.50 -7.36
CA GLU A 69 -13.62 6.31 -6.87
C GLU A 69 -13.25 4.82 -6.81
N ILE A 70 -12.18 4.45 -7.49
CA ILE A 70 -11.56 3.11 -7.40
C ILE A 70 -10.29 3.23 -6.57
N ILE A 71 -10.28 2.63 -5.39
CA ILE A 71 -9.11 2.61 -4.51
C ILE A 71 -8.17 1.49 -4.94
N THR A 72 -6.95 1.85 -5.31
CA THR A 72 -5.91 0.90 -5.74
C THR A 72 -4.99 0.49 -4.60
N ALA A 73 -4.80 1.38 -3.61
CA ALA A 73 -4.00 1.10 -2.43
C ALA A 73 -4.42 1.95 -1.23
N ILE A 74 -4.24 1.41 -0.03
CA ILE A 74 -4.20 2.17 1.22
C ILE A 74 -2.81 2.00 1.80
N LEU A 75 -2.12 3.11 1.94
CA LEU A 75 -0.73 3.19 2.32
C LEU A 75 -0.60 3.66 3.77
N VAL A 76 0.39 3.11 4.46
CA VAL A 76 0.66 3.36 5.88
C VAL A 76 2.07 3.91 6.09
N LYS A 77 2.41 4.23 7.34
CA LYS A 77 3.74 4.70 7.72
C LYS A 77 4.87 3.91 7.05
N GLY A 78 5.86 4.63 6.53
CA GLY A 78 7.03 4.06 5.87
C GLY A 78 6.85 3.79 4.38
N GLN A 79 5.63 3.83 3.85
CA GLN A 79 5.38 3.57 2.43
C GLN A 79 5.52 4.84 1.59
N ILE A 80 5.97 4.64 0.34
CA ILE A 80 6.18 5.68 -0.67
C ILE A 80 5.01 5.68 -1.64
N PHE A 81 4.64 6.86 -2.12
CA PHE A 81 3.65 7.03 -3.18
C PHE A 81 4.00 8.22 -4.09
N GLY A 82 3.34 8.30 -5.24
CA GLY A 82 3.70 9.24 -6.29
C GLY A 82 5.05 8.93 -6.95
N GLU A 83 5.58 7.73 -6.75
CA GLU A 83 6.86 7.25 -7.27
C GLU A 83 6.87 7.07 -8.79
N LYS A 84 5.72 7.02 -9.45
CA LYS A 84 5.63 6.98 -10.91
C LYS A 84 6.29 8.21 -11.57
N ALA A 85 6.35 9.34 -10.86
CA ALA A 85 7.13 10.50 -11.28
C ALA A 85 8.62 10.17 -11.53
N ILE A 86 9.22 9.26 -10.75
CA ILE A 86 10.61 8.80 -10.95
C ILE A 86 10.74 8.03 -12.28
N LEU A 87 9.66 7.39 -12.71
CA LEU A 87 9.59 6.61 -13.95
C LEU A 87 9.26 7.45 -15.19
N GLY A 88 9.15 8.76 -15.04
CA GLY A 88 8.93 9.71 -16.15
C GLY A 88 7.46 10.08 -16.36
N GLU A 89 6.57 9.81 -15.41
CA GLU A 89 5.20 10.30 -15.45
C GLU A 89 5.21 11.83 -15.27
N GLU A 90 4.68 12.57 -16.22
CA GLU A 90 4.62 14.04 -16.18
C GLU A 90 3.38 14.55 -15.42
N LYS A 91 2.27 13.82 -15.51
CA LYS A 91 1.01 14.12 -14.84
C LYS A 91 0.55 12.93 -14.03
N ARG A 92 -0.15 13.19 -12.94
CA ARG A 92 -0.75 12.15 -12.10
C ARG A 92 -1.90 11.45 -12.82
N ASN A 93 -1.89 10.13 -12.84
CA ASN A 93 -3.01 9.32 -13.31
C ASN A 93 -3.82 8.72 -12.14
N GLU A 94 -3.58 9.22 -10.94
CA GLU A 94 -4.21 8.81 -9.70
C GLU A 94 -4.31 9.99 -8.74
N PHE A 95 -5.25 9.94 -7.81
CA PHE A 95 -5.30 10.86 -6.67
C PHE A 95 -4.68 10.21 -5.43
N ALA A 96 -4.28 11.05 -4.47
CA ALA A 96 -3.90 10.62 -3.13
C ALA A 96 -4.58 11.48 -2.07
N GLN A 97 -5.20 10.84 -1.06
CA GLN A 97 -6.00 11.50 -0.05
C GLN A 97 -5.74 10.92 1.35
N ALA A 98 -5.60 11.80 2.36
CA ALA A 98 -5.43 11.40 3.75
C ALA A 98 -6.71 10.76 4.31
N LEU A 99 -6.56 9.61 5.01
CA LEU A 99 -7.67 8.87 5.62
C LEU A 99 -7.88 9.19 7.11
N GLU A 100 -6.89 9.81 7.75
CA GLU A 100 -6.87 10.09 9.19
C GLU A 100 -6.44 11.54 9.42
N ASN A 101 -6.89 12.12 10.53
CA ASN A 101 -6.33 13.39 11.01
C ASN A 101 -4.86 13.17 11.41
N ASP A 102 -4.10 14.27 11.44
CA ASP A 102 -2.70 14.29 11.81
C ASP A 102 -1.81 13.40 10.91
N THR A 103 -2.30 13.10 9.68
CA THR A 103 -1.49 12.42 8.69
C THR A 103 -0.31 13.33 8.31
N SER A 104 0.91 12.84 8.50
CA SER A 104 2.12 13.58 8.10
C SER A 104 2.88 12.85 7.03
N ILE A 105 3.28 13.57 6.00
CA ILE A 105 4.04 13.08 4.85
C ILE A 105 5.31 13.89 4.64
N CYS A 106 6.39 13.20 4.30
CA CYS A 106 7.61 13.81 3.80
C CYS A 106 7.44 14.07 2.30
N VAL A 107 7.63 15.30 1.86
CA VAL A 107 7.50 15.71 0.45
C VAL A 107 8.90 15.90 -0.12
N ILE A 108 9.22 15.17 -1.18
CA ILE A 108 10.53 15.19 -1.85
C ILE A 108 10.31 15.67 -3.28
N LYS A 109 10.97 16.76 -3.66
CA LYS A 109 10.95 17.23 -5.05
C LYS A 109 11.69 16.24 -5.95
N LEU A 110 11.24 16.10 -7.17
CA LEU A 110 11.79 15.12 -8.11
C LEU A 110 13.24 15.41 -8.49
N ASP A 111 13.61 16.69 -8.60
CA ASP A 111 14.99 17.12 -8.84
C ASP A 111 15.94 16.69 -7.71
N VAL A 112 15.52 16.88 -6.45
CA VAL A 112 16.25 16.41 -5.26
C VAL A 112 16.35 14.89 -5.26
N MET A 113 15.26 14.19 -5.60
CA MET A 113 15.26 12.73 -5.71
C MET A 113 16.28 12.24 -6.74
N TYR A 114 16.32 12.87 -7.93
CA TYR A 114 17.30 12.53 -8.96
C TYR A 114 18.75 12.84 -8.54
N GLU A 115 18.96 13.92 -7.80
CA GLU A 115 20.29 14.23 -7.28
C GLU A 115 20.74 13.20 -6.25
N MET A 116 19.86 12.77 -5.35
CA MET A 116 20.13 11.68 -4.40
C MET A 116 20.46 10.37 -5.13
N LEU A 117 19.70 10.03 -6.17
CA LEU A 117 19.94 8.84 -6.99
C LEU A 117 21.31 8.87 -7.69
N ARG A 118 21.76 10.06 -8.15
CA ARG A 118 23.06 10.20 -8.82
C ARG A 118 24.24 10.14 -7.85
N ARG A 119 24.10 10.68 -6.64
CA ARG A 119 25.20 10.82 -5.69
C ARG A 119 25.34 9.65 -4.72
N ASN A 120 24.28 8.85 -4.55
CA ASN A 120 24.26 7.78 -3.56
C ASN A 120 23.84 6.44 -4.18
N ASN A 121 24.83 5.62 -4.52
CA ASN A 121 24.60 4.30 -5.13
C ASN A 121 23.81 3.36 -4.21
N GLU A 122 23.99 3.44 -2.89
CA GLU A 122 23.23 2.62 -1.95
C GLU A 122 21.75 3.00 -1.95
N PHE A 123 21.47 4.31 -1.97
CA PHE A 123 20.11 4.83 -2.11
C PHE A 123 19.47 4.38 -3.42
N SER A 124 20.17 4.50 -4.55
CA SER A 124 19.70 4.06 -5.86
C SER A 124 19.36 2.57 -5.85
N LEU A 125 20.22 1.74 -5.27
CA LEU A 125 19.98 0.31 -5.16
C LEU A 125 18.72 -0.01 -4.32
N LYS A 126 18.48 0.76 -3.25
CA LYS A 126 17.26 0.62 -2.41
C LYS A 126 16.01 0.98 -3.20
N ILE A 127 16.03 2.07 -3.98
CA ILE A 127 14.92 2.45 -4.85
C ILE A 127 14.64 1.39 -5.91
N TYR A 128 15.68 0.86 -6.59
CA TYR A 128 15.49 -0.23 -7.56
C TYR A 128 14.90 -1.50 -6.92
N LYS A 129 15.36 -1.87 -5.73
CA LYS A 129 14.77 -3.00 -4.98
C LYS A 129 13.31 -2.75 -4.62
N PHE A 130 12.96 -1.53 -4.21
CA PHE A 130 11.59 -1.15 -3.91
C PHE A 130 10.68 -1.22 -5.14
N ILE A 131 11.11 -0.68 -6.28
CA ILE A 131 10.36 -0.76 -7.55
C ILE A 131 10.20 -2.23 -7.98
N GLY A 132 11.27 -3.01 -7.93
CA GLY A 132 11.22 -4.43 -8.24
C GLY A 132 10.30 -5.25 -7.32
N TYR A 133 10.20 -4.87 -6.06
CA TYR A 133 9.23 -5.45 -5.11
C TYR A 133 7.79 -5.12 -5.51
N ARG A 134 7.49 -3.86 -5.81
CA ARG A 134 6.14 -3.45 -6.27
C ARG A 134 5.75 -4.14 -7.57
N PHE A 135 6.68 -4.26 -8.50
CA PHE A 135 6.48 -4.97 -9.76
C PHE A 135 6.10 -6.44 -9.53
N ARG A 136 6.85 -7.16 -8.70
CA ARG A 136 6.52 -8.56 -8.34
C ARG A 136 5.17 -8.70 -7.64
N LYS A 137 4.80 -7.75 -6.76
CA LYS A 137 3.46 -7.73 -6.15
C LYS A 137 2.36 -7.59 -7.21
N LEU A 138 2.58 -6.73 -8.20
CA LEU A 138 1.65 -6.53 -9.31
C LEU A 138 1.54 -7.77 -10.19
N GLU A 139 2.65 -8.39 -10.57
CA GLU A 139 2.67 -9.65 -11.34
C GLU A 139 1.92 -10.77 -10.61
N ARG A 140 2.19 -10.94 -9.31
CA ARG A 140 1.48 -11.94 -8.48
C ARG A 140 -0.03 -11.67 -8.47
N ARG A 141 -0.44 -10.42 -8.27
CA ARG A 141 -1.86 -10.04 -8.29
C ARG A 141 -2.51 -10.34 -9.64
N LEU A 142 -1.82 -10.02 -10.73
CA LEU A 142 -2.29 -10.33 -12.08
C LEU A 142 -2.45 -11.83 -12.28
N GLN A 143 -1.49 -12.66 -11.87
CA GLN A 143 -1.58 -14.11 -11.92
C GLN A 143 -2.77 -14.65 -11.11
N ILE A 144 -2.98 -14.13 -9.90
CA ILE A 144 -4.10 -14.52 -9.05
C ILE A 144 -5.43 -14.16 -9.72
N MET A 145 -5.54 -12.97 -10.32
CA MET A 145 -6.77 -12.53 -11.00
C MET A 145 -7.07 -13.34 -12.27
N LEU A 146 -6.05 -13.72 -13.04
CA LEU A 146 -6.22 -14.43 -14.31
C LEU A 146 -6.45 -15.94 -14.15
N PHE A 147 -5.83 -16.57 -13.14
CA PHE A 147 -5.76 -18.03 -13.06
C PHE A 147 -6.41 -18.65 -11.83
N LYS A 148 -6.94 -17.83 -10.90
CA LYS A 148 -7.56 -18.32 -9.66
C LYS A 148 -9.06 -18.03 -9.63
N ASP A 149 -9.82 -18.98 -9.07
CA ASP A 149 -11.24 -18.77 -8.78
C ASP A 149 -11.46 -17.71 -7.68
N ALA A 150 -12.70 -17.27 -7.53
CA ALA A 150 -13.07 -16.19 -6.62
C ALA A 150 -12.73 -16.49 -5.15
N LYS A 151 -12.95 -17.74 -4.69
CA LYS A 151 -12.65 -18.17 -3.31
C LYS A 151 -11.15 -18.16 -3.05
N THR A 152 -10.37 -18.68 -3.99
CA THR A 152 -8.90 -18.67 -3.91
C THR A 152 -8.35 -17.26 -3.94
N ARG A 153 -8.90 -16.35 -4.78
CA ARG A 153 -8.51 -14.94 -4.81
C ARG A 153 -8.71 -14.26 -3.45
N LEU A 154 -9.85 -14.50 -2.81
CA LEU A 154 -10.13 -13.98 -1.48
C LEU A 154 -9.14 -14.53 -0.43
N LEU A 155 -8.89 -15.84 -0.42
CA LEU A 155 -7.96 -16.46 0.53
C LEU A 155 -6.52 -15.97 0.36
N GLU A 156 -6.03 -15.85 -0.88
CA GLU A 156 -4.69 -15.31 -1.15
C GLU A 156 -4.56 -13.84 -0.72
N PHE A 157 -5.61 -13.03 -0.96
CA PHE A 157 -5.64 -11.65 -0.49
C PHE A 157 -5.63 -11.55 1.04
N ILE A 158 -6.42 -12.39 1.74
CA ILE A 158 -6.42 -12.43 3.20
C ILE A 158 -5.06 -12.87 3.74
N LYS A 159 -4.38 -13.82 3.10
CA LYS A 159 -3.00 -14.19 3.48
C LYS A 159 -2.04 -13.01 3.32
N GLU A 160 -2.13 -12.27 2.20
CA GLU A 160 -1.33 -11.06 1.97
C GLU A 160 -1.61 -9.99 3.04
N LEU A 161 -2.88 -9.74 3.38
CA LEU A 161 -3.23 -8.87 4.50
C LEU A 161 -2.65 -9.36 5.83
N GLY A 162 -2.63 -10.67 6.03
CA GLY A 162 -2.04 -11.28 7.22
C GLY A 162 -0.53 -11.08 7.33
N GLU A 163 0.15 -10.90 6.22
CA GLU A 163 1.57 -10.55 6.20
C GLU A 163 1.78 -9.07 6.54
N ASP A 164 0.97 -8.18 5.96
CA ASP A 164 1.09 -6.73 6.14
C ASP A 164 0.53 -6.22 7.49
N TYR A 165 -0.52 -6.85 8.03
CA TYR A 165 -1.30 -6.33 9.17
C TYR A 165 -1.57 -7.37 10.26
N GLY A 166 -1.07 -8.61 10.10
CA GLY A 166 -1.41 -9.73 10.98
C GLY A 166 -0.43 -9.92 12.13
N PHE A 167 -0.95 -10.46 13.23
CA PHE A 167 -0.16 -11.01 14.32
C PHE A 167 -0.78 -12.32 14.79
N VAL A 168 0.04 -13.18 15.39
CA VAL A 168 -0.43 -14.46 15.93
C VAL A 168 -0.92 -14.24 17.37
N ASN A 169 -2.14 -14.65 17.66
CA ASN A 169 -2.64 -14.67 19.02
C ASN A 169 -1.91 -15.78 19.81
N ALA A 170 -1.19 -15.41 20.85
CA ALA A 170 -0.36 -16.33 21.63
C ALA A 170 -1.16 -17.41 22.37
N ILE A 171 -2.46 -17.20 22.62
CA ILE A 171 -3.32 -18.13 23.35
C ILE A 171 -3.96 -19.14 22.38
N THR A 172 -4.56 -18.68 21.28
CA THR A 172 -5.33 -19.54 20.35
C THR A 172 -4.49 -20.07 19.20
N GLY A 173 -3.36 -19.40 18.89
CA GLY A 173 -2.54 -19.67 17.72
C GLY A 173 -3.14 -19.15 16.40
N ASP A 174 -4.31 -18.52 16.44
CA ASP A 174 -4.98 -17.94 15.28
C ASP A 174 -4.24 -16.69 14.80
N LYS A 175 -4.32 -16.40 13.50
CA LYS A 175 -3.77 -15.17 12.93
C LYS A 175 -4.83 -14.07 12.89
N VAL A 176 -4.65 -13.04 13.70
CA VAL A 176 -5.53 -11.87 13.79
C VAL A 176 -4.98 -10.77 12.87
N ILE A 177 -5.82 -10.25 11.96
CA ILE A 177 -5.46 -9.30 10.92
C ILE A 177 -6.31 -8.04 11.09
N LYS A 178 -5.69 -6.92 11.50
CA LYS A 178 -6.37 -5.62 11.64
C LYS A 178 -6.05 -4.76 10.42
N HIS A 179 -6.98 -4.72 9.47
CA HIS A 179 -6.78 -4.07 8.17
C HIS A 179 -7.58 -2.76 8.03
N PRO A 180 -7.12 -1.81 7.18
CA PRO A 180 -7.79 -0.52 6.98
C PRO A 180 -8.95 -0.55 5.98
N TYR A 181 -9.09 -1.63 5.19
CA TYR A 181 -10.00 -1.73 4.04
C TYR A 181 -11.46 -1.90 4.44
N THR A 182 -12.36 -1.36 3.62
CA THR A 182 -13.79 -1.71 3.65
C THR A 182 -14.04 -2.97 2.81
N GLN A 183 -15.20 -3.61 2.96
CA GLN A 183 -15.58 -4.73 2.08
C GLN A 183 -15.68 -4.31 0.60
N LYS A 184 -16.07 -3.04 0.31
CA LYS A 184 -16.07 -2.50 -1.06
C LYS A 184 -14.64 -2.47 -1.62
N ASP A 185 -13.68 -1.99 -0.82
CA ASP A 185 -12.27 -1.93 -1.23
C ASP A 185 -11.70 -3.33 -1.49
N ILE A 186 -11.99 -4.29 -0.57
CA ILE A 186 -11.53 -5.67 -0.74
C ILE A 186 -12.11 -6.29 -2.01
N ALA A 187 -13.42 -6.13 -2.25
CA ALA A 187 -14.07 -6.66 -3.44
C ALA A 187 -13.42 -6.09 -4.71
N ALA A 188 -13.23 -4.77 -4.78
CA ALA A 188 -12.58 -4.12 -5.91
C ALA A 188 -11.14 -4.61 -6.13
N LEU A 189 -10.35 -4.72 -5.04
CA LEU A 189 -8.95 -5.15 -5.09
C LEU A 189 -8.76 -6.59 -5.61
N ILE A 190 -9.75 -7.48 -5.41
CA ILE A 190 -9.69 -8.88 -5.88
C ILE A 190 -10.58 -9.15 -7.10
N GLY A 191 -11.14 -8.09 -7.70
CA GLY A 191 -11.98 -8.19 -8.91
C GLY A 191 -13.28 -8.94 -8.68
N LEU A 192 -13.96 -8.69 -7.55
CA LEU A 192 -15.27 -9.27 -7.22
C LEU A 192 -16.31 -8.17 -6.99
N SER A 193 -17.58 -8.53 -7.16
CA SER A 193 -18.67 -7.71 -6.66
C SER A 193 -18.78 -7.83 -5.14
N ARG A 194 -19.27 -6.78 -4.46
CA ARG A 194 -19.51 -6.85 -3.01
C ARG A 194 -20.48 -7.97 -2.59
N PRO A 195 -21.59 -8.24 -3.32
CA PRO A 195 -22.45 -9.39 -3.04
C PRO A 195 -21.70 -10.72 -3.12
N THR A 196 -20.89 -10.93 -4.17
CA THR A 196 -20.08 -12.16 -4.32
C THR A 196 -19.09 -12.31 -3.16
N LEU A 197 -18.41 -11.23 -2.77
CA LEU A 197 -17.52 -11.24 -1.62
C LEU A 197 -18.24 -11.68 -0.34
N ASN A 198 -19.44 -11.14 -0.07
CA ASN A 198 -20.22 -11.50 1.12
C ASN A 198 -20.62 -12.98 1.13
N VAL A 199 -21.01 -13.55 -0.01
CA VAL A 199 -21.31 -14.98 -0.13
C VAL A 199 -20.07 -15.81 0.28
N LEU A 200 -18.90 -15.49 -0.31
CA LEU A 200 -17.65 -16.21 -0.03
C LEU A 200 -17.20 -16.07 1.44
N ILE A 201 -17.36 -14.89 2.04
CA ILE A 201 -17.07 -14.69 3.46
C ILE A 201 -17.93 -15.59 4.31
N ASN A 202 -19.25 -15.64 4.05
CA ASN A 202 -20.17 -16.49 4.80
C ASN A 202 -19.84 -17.97 4.65
N GLU A 203 -19.49 -18.43 3.44
CA GLU A 203 -19.02 -19.80 3.20
C GLU A 203 -17.79 -20.12 4.06
N LEU A 204 -16.76 -19.27 4.03
CA LEU A 204 -15.54 -19.48 4.78
C LEU A 204 -15.76 -19.43 6.32
N GLN A 205 -16.72 -18.62 6.78
CA GLN A 205 -17.13 -18.59 8.19
C GLN A 205 -17.85 -19.89 8.60
N ASN A 206 -18.77 -20.39 7.75
CA ASN A 206 -19.46 -21.65 7.97
C ASN A 206 -18.51 -22.86 7.96
N GLU A 207 -17.45 -22.80 7.14
CA GLU A 207 -16.37 -23.80 7.10
C GLU A 207 -15.40 -23.66 8.29
N ASN A 208 -15.59 -22.69 9.18
CA ASN A 208 -14.68 -22.36 10.29
C ASN A 208 -13.25 -22.02 9.87
N VAL A 209 -13.04 -21.57 8.63
CA VAL A 209 -11.73 -21.16 8.12
C VAL A 209 -11.32 -19.79 8.68
N LEU A 210 -12.30 -18.88 8.79
CA LEU A 210 -12.07 -17.53 9.31
C LEU A 210 -13.31 -16.97 10.03
N THR A 211 -13.08 -15.90 10.79
CA THR A 211 -14.12 -14.92 11.16
C THR A 211 -13.82 -13.60 10.48
N PHE A 212 -14.85 -12.92 9.98
CA PHE A 212 -14.69 -11.67 9.25
C PHE A 212 -15.56 -10.58 9.88
N GLU A 213 -14.92 -9.60 10.49
CA GLU A 213 -15.54 -8.39 11.02
C GLU A 213 -15.18 -7.15 10.20
N ARG A 214 -15.76 -6.00 10.53
CA ARG A 214 -15.63 -4.79 9.72
C ARG A 214 -14.20 -4.37 9.41
N LYS A 215 -13.26 -4.58 10.35
CA LYS A 215 -11.84 -4.20 10.22
C LYS A 215 -10.90 -5.25 10.80
N GLU A 216 -11.41 -6.41 11.09
CA GLU A 216 -10.64 -7.50 11.67
C GLU A 216 -11.02 -8.83 10.99
N ILE A 217 -10.02 -9.60 10.64
CA ILE A 217 -10.17 -10.96 10.13
C ILE A 217 -9.36 -11.87 11.06
N VAL A 218 -9.95 -12.97 11.49
CA VAL A 218 -9.24 -14.00 12.25
C VAL A 218 -9.19 -15.25 11.41
N LEU A 219 -7.98 -15.62 10.96
CA LEU A 219 -7.74 -16.92 10.33
C LEU A 219 -7.52 -17.97 11.40
N ARG A 220 -8.32 -19.02 11.33
CA ARG A 220 -8.20 -20.17 12.24
C ARG A 220 -6.96 -21.00 11.87
N LYS A 221 -6.36 -21.59 12.89
CA LYS A 221 -5.18 -22.46 12.73
C LYS A 221 -5.58 -23.81 12.14
#